data_5e1ee2e18f95765a4afd0ca56c5f30a7
#
_entry.id   5e1ee2e18f95765a4afd0ca56c5f30a7
#
_cell.length_a   1.000
_cell.length_b   1.000
_cell.length_c   1.000
_cell.angle_alpha   90.00
_cell.angle_beta   90.00
_cell.angle_gamma   90.00
#
_symmetry.space_group_name_H-M   'P 1'
#
loop_
_entity.id
_entity.type
_entity.pdbx_description
1 polymer ?
#
loop_
_entity_poly.entity_id
_entity_poly.type
_entity_poly.pdbx_seq_one_letter_code
_entity_poly.pdbx_strand_id
1 'polypeptide(L)'
;MAGKKQFDMDTALDAAMIQFWRVGYADTSLDDLSRATGLNRSSIYSSLGDKDTLFLRCLNLYVARYGEKYDAALSCAASDPVAALRAFFDVTLKRIADPELPDGCLIAQSAMAIPVLSPNVAAHTKQALGFQRRRLRAALKAGRLTDQDAESFAVHAAAVNQSLAIMSRTGTSPAELLAIVSVTVDALSRALHP
;
A
#
# COMPACT_ATOMS: atom_id res chain seq x y z
N MET A 1 -26.98 5.72 -19.82
CA MET A 1 -26.55 4.29 -19.72
C MET A 1 -25.03 4.13 -19.50
N ALA A 2 -24.16 5.01 -20.02
CA ALA A 2 -22.70 4.93 -19.80
C ALA A 2 -22.29 5.05 -18.32
N GLY A 3 -22.87 5.96 -17.54
CA GLY A 3 -22.52 6.16 -16.15
C GLY A 3 -22.81 4.97 -15.22
N LYS A 4 -23.90 4.24 -15.43
CA LYS A 4 -24.24 3.03 -14.64
C LYS A 4 -23.25 1.90 -14.92
N LYS A 5 -22.85 1.72 -16.19
CA LYS A 5 -21.85 0.69 -16.55
C LYS A 5 -20.46 1.01 -15.98
N GLN A 6 -20.07 2.29 -15.98
CA GLN A 6 -18.79 2.72 -15.39
C GLN A 6 -18.79 2.52 -13.86
N PHE A 7 -19.86 2.90 -13.18
CA PHE A 7 -20.00 2.68 -11.74
C PHE A 7 -19.94 1.20 -11.37
N ASP A 8 -20.63 0.32 -12.13
CA ASP A 8 -20.59 -1.12 -11.92
C ASP A 8 -19.19 -1.69 -12.11
N MET A 9 -18.40 -1.15 -13.05
CA MET A 9 -17.03 -1.58 -13.32
C MET A 9 -16.04 -1.15 -12.22
N ASP A 10 -16.18 0.07 -11.70
CA ASP A 10 -15.35 0.56 -10.61
C ASP A 10 -15.61 -0.23 -9.32
N THR A 11 -16.89 -0.53 -9.03
CA THR A 11 -17.30 -1.40 -7.91
C THR A 11 -16.73 -2.81 -8.07
N ALA A 12 -16.80 -3.38 -9.27
CA ALA A 12 -16.26 -4.71 -9.54
C ALA A 12 -14.71 -4.74 -9.38
N LEU A 13 -14.03 -3.70 -9.85
CA LEU A 13 -12.57 -3.59 -9.69
C LEU A 13 -12.17 -3.46 -8.22
N ASP A 14 -12.94 -2.71 -7.43
CA ASP A 14 -12.72 -2.56 -5.99
C ASP A 14 -12.91 -3.90 -5.26
N ALA A 15 -13.98 -4.62 -5.57
CA ALA A 15 -14.24 -5.94 -5.02
C ALA A 15 -13.14 -6.96 -5.39
N ALA A 16 -12.65 -6.93 -6.63
CA ALA A 16 -11.53 -7.76 -7.06
C ALA A 16 -10.24 -7.40 -6.32
N MET A 17 -9.97 -6.10 -6.11
CA MET A 17 -8.81 -5.63 -5.36
C MET A 17 -8.86 -6.12 -3.90
N ILE A 18 -10.01 -6.04 -3.24
CA ILE A 18 -10.21 -6.55 -1.87
C ILE A 18 -10.01 -8.07 -1.83
N GLN A 19 -10.50 -8.81 -2.83
CA GLN A 19 -10.31 -10.26 -2.91
C GLN A 19 -8.82 -10.62 -3.03
N PHE A 20 -8.08 -9.97 -3.95
CA PHE A 20 -6.64 -10.17 -4.06
C PHE A 20 -5.87 -9.76 -2.80
N TRP A 21 -6.31 -8.70 -2.12
CA TRP A 21 -5.68 -8.25 -0.89
C TRP A 21 -5.90 -9.26 0.26
N ARG A 22 -7.09 -9.86 0.34
CA ARG A 22 -7.43 -10.83 1.39
C ARG A 22 -6.66 -12.14 1.25
N VAL A 23 -6.62 -12.69 0.04
CA VAL A 23 -6.15 -14.05 -0.22
C VAL A 23 -4.78 -14.09 -0.91
N GLY A 24 -4.44 -13.07 -1.69
CA GLY A 24 -3.23 -13.03 -2.52
C GLY A 24 -3.50 -13.38 -3.97
N TYR A 25 -2.53 -13.07 -4.84
CA TYR A 25 -2.64 -13.33 -6.27
C TYR A 25 -2.71 -14.83 -6.58
N ALA A 26 -1.78 -15.64 -6.03
CA ALA A 26 -1.67 -17.05 -6.38
C ALA A 26 -2.94 -17.83 -6.04
N ASP A 27 -3.46 -17.62 -4.84
CA ASP A 27 -4.58 -18.38 -4.27
C ASP A 27 -5.96 -17.84 -4.68
N THR A 28 -6.03 -16.71 -5.38
CA THR A 28 -7.29 -16.18 -5.91
C THR A 28 -7.62 -16.84 -7.24
N SER A 29 -8.71 -17.61 -7.29
CA SER A 29 -9.22 -18.22 -8.53
C SER A 29 -10.16 -17.27 -9.29
N LEU A 30 -10.46 -17.61 -10.56
CA LEU A 30 -11.49 -16.90 -11.33
C LEU A 30 -12.88 -17.04 -10.72
N ASP A 31 -13.17 -18.13 -10.02
CA ASP A 31 -14.43 -18.32 -9.32
C ASP A 31 -14.54 -17.40 -8.11
N ASP A 32 -13.44 -17.21 -7.39
CA ASP A 32 -13.39 -16.24 -6.29
C ASP A 32 -13.63 -14.82 -6.80
N LEU A 33 -13.00 -14.46 -7.91
CA LEU A 33 -13.21 -13.16 -8.56
C LEU A 33 -14.63 -12.99 -9.06
N SER A 34 -15.23 -14.05 -9.64
CA SER A 34 -16.62 -14.03 -10.08
C SER A 34 -17.58 -13.81 -8.90
N ARG A 35 -17.36 -14.49 -7.78
CA ARG A 35 -18.16 -14.28 -6.56
C ARG A 35 -17.98 -12.89 -5.97
N ALA A 36 -16.74 -12.41 -5.89
CA ALA A 36 -16.43 -11.11 -5.31
C ALA A 36 -17.00 -9.95 -6.13
N THR A 37 -16.89 -10.02 -7.45
CA THR A 37 -17.30 -8.94 -8.36
C THR A 37 -18.77 -8.99 -8.78
N GLY A 38 -19.44 -10.12 -8.59
CA GLY A 38 -20.79 -10.38 -9.12
C GLY A 38 -20.82 -10.56 -10.64
N LEU A 39 -19.65 -10.62 -11.31
CA LEU A 39 -19.52 -10.82 -12.75
C LEU A 39 -19.29 -12.29 -13.07
N ASN A 40 -19.88 -12.79 -14.16
CA ASN A 40 -19.50 -14.11 -14.66
C ASN A 40 -18.11 -14.09 -15.31
N ARG A 41 -17.48 -15.27 -15.48
CA ARG A 41 -16.12 -15.40 -16.04
C ARG A 41 -15.98 -14.71 -17.41
N SER A 42 -16.95 -14.83 -18.30
CA SER A 42 -16.93 -14.19 -19.63
C SER A 42 -16.91 -12.68 -19.52
N SER A 43 -17.70 -12.11 -18.60
CA SER A 43 -17.73 -10.67 -18.33
C SER A 43 -16.42 -10.17 -17.72
N ILE A 44 -15.77 -10.96 -16.84
CA ILE A 44 -14.46 -10.63 -16.31
C ILE A 44 -13.45 -10.52 -17.46
N TYR A 45 -13.33 -11.56 -18.29
CA TYR A 45 -12.39 -11.55 -19.41
C TYR A 45 -12.65 -10.41 -20.40
N SER A 46 -13.91 -10.17 -20.77
CA SER A 46 -14.23 -9.16 -21.77
C SER A 46 -14.10 -7.71 -21.26
N SER A 47 -14.27 -7.47 -19.95
CA SER A 47 -14.32 -6.12 -19.39
C SER A 47 -13.10 -5.79 -18.52
N LEU A 48 -12.53 -6.77 -17.85
CA LEU A 48 -11.40 -6.60 -16.91
C LEU A 48 -10.08 -7.21 -17.41
N GLY A 49 -10.15 -8.08 -18.40
CA GLY A 49 -9.01 -8.80 -18.96
C GLY A 49 -8.76 -10.14 -18.28
N ASP A 50 -7.58 -10.71 -18.52
CA ASP A 50 -7.13 -11.89 -17.82
C ASP A 50 -6.76 -11.59 -16.36
N LYS A 51 -6.41 -12.62 -15.60
CA LYS A 51 -6.10 -12.48 -14.16
C LYS A 51 -4.92 -11.52 -13.92
N ASP A 52 -3.91 -11.54 -14.77
CA ASP A 52 -2.76 -10.64 -14.67
C ASP A 52 -3.16 -9.19 -14.92
N THR A 53 -3.90 -8.93 -16.00
CA THR A 53 -4.40 -7.61 -16.36
C THR A 53 -5.30 -7.06 -15.25
N LEU A 54 -6.23 -7.87 -14.74
CA LEU A 54 -7.10 -7.49 -13.63
C LEU A 54 -6.29 -7.17 -12.37
N PHE A 55 -5.31 -8.01 -12.03
CA PHE A 55 -4.48 -7.78 -10.86
C PHE A 55 -3.64 -6.51 -10.98
N LEU A 56 -3.07 -6.20 -12.15
CA LEU A 56 -2.38 -4.94 -12.41
C LEU A 56 -3.30 -3.72 -12.24
N ARG A 57 -4.55 -3.81 -12.71
CA ARG A 57 -5.54 -2.74 -12.49
C ARG A 57 -5.84 -2.57 -11.00
N CYS A 58 -5.95 -3.66 -10.24
CA CYS A 58 -6.14 -3.64 -8.79
C CYS A 58 -4.93 -3.03 -8.07
N LEU A 59 -3.70 -3.39 -8.46
CA LEU A 59 -2.48 -2.77 -7.92
C LEU A 59 -2.44 -1.27 -8.17
N ASN A 60 -2.77 -0.85 -9.40
CA ASN A 60 -2.81 0.57 -9.76
C ASN A 60 -3.88 1.34 -8.95
N LEU A 61 -5.06 0.76 -8.79
CA LEU A 61 -6.12 1.34 -7.96
C LEU A 61 -5.67 1.50 -6.50
N TYR A 62 -5.03 0.45 -5.95
CA TYR A 62 -4.47 0.49 -4.59
C TYR A 62 -3.40 1.58 -4.43
N VAL A 63 -2.45 1.63 -5.38
CA VAL A 63 -1.35 2.62 -5.38
C VAL A 63 -1.90 4.04 -5.49
N ALA A 64 -2.90 4.28 -6.34
CA ALA A 64 -3.53 5.60 -6.46
C ALA A 64 -4.24 6.00 -5.16
N ARG A 65 -5.14 5.14 -4.65
CA ARG A 65 -5.94 5.37 -3.44
C ARG A 65 -5.10 5.70 -2.21
N TYR A 66 -4.07 4.90 -1.93
CA TYR A 66 -3.21 5.11 -0.76
C TYR A 66 -2.08 6.09 -1.05
N GLY A 67 -1.63 6.20 -2.30
CA GLY A 67 -0.66 7.20 -2.73
C GLY A 67 -1.14 8.61 -2.44
N GLU A 68 -2.36 8.95 -2.82
CA GLU A 68 -2.98 10.25 -2.53
C GLU A 68 -3.05 10.55 -1.03
N LYS A 69 -3.39 9.55 -0.20
CA LYS A 69 -3.42 9.70 1.26
C LYS A 69 -2.04 9.97 1.84
N TYR A 70 -1.01 9.26 1.37
CA TYR A 70 0.37 9.49 1.79
C TYR A 70 0.89 10.84 1.32
N ASP A 71 0.62 11.25 0.07
CA ASP A 71 1.03 12.54 -0.47
C ASP A 71 0.38 13.70 0.30
N ALA A 72 -0.91 13.60 0.62
CA ALA A 72 -1.61 14.58 1.45
C ALA A 72 -1.01 14.67 2.86
N ALA A 73 -0.75 13.54 3.52
CA ALA A 73 -0.16 13.49 4.85
C ALA A 73 1.24 14.11 4.88
N LEU A 74 2.09 13.77 3.92
CA LEU A 74 3.45 14.31 3.82
C LEU A 74 3.46 15.81 3.48
N SER A 75 2.52 16.28 2.64
CA SER A 75 2.42 17.69 2.26
C SER A 75 1.95 18.58 3.42
N CYS A 76 1.05 18.08 4.28
CA CYS A 76 0.56 18.84 5.43
C CYS A 76 1.67 19.13 6.47
N ALA A 77 2.73 18.36 6.49
CA ALA A 77 3.83 18.48 7.44
C ALA A 77 5.19 18.74 6.75
N ALA A 78 5.18 19.35 5.56
CA ALA A 78 6.37 19.50 4.71
C ALA A 78 7.52 20.31 5.36
N SER A 79 7.22 21.17 6.34
CA SER A 79 8.23 21.97 7.07
C SER A 79 8.83 21.24 8.28
N ASP A 80 8.24 20.12 8.70
CA ASP A 80 8.66 19.33 9.87
C ASP A 80 8.81 17.85 9.48
N PRO A 81 10.04 17.36 9.27
CA PRO A 81 10.27 15.96 8.90
C PRO A 81 9.77 14.94 9.92
N VAL A 82 9.76 15.30 11.21
CA VAL A 82 9.26 14.42 12.28
C VAL A 82 7.75 14.29 12.19
N ALA A 83 7.07 15.42 12.03
CA ALA A 83 5.61 15.45 11.83
C ALA A 83 5.22 14.75 10.51
N ALA A 84 6.00 14.94 9.44
CA ALA A 84 5.77 14.26 8.15
C ALA A 84 5.89 12.73 8.28
N LEU A 85 6.92 12.24 8.99
CA LEU A 85 7.10 10.81 9.21
C LEU A 85 5.97 10.24 10.08
N ARG A 86 5.53 10.96 11.12
CA ARG A 86 4.39 10.58 11.94
C ARG A 86 3.10 10.49 11.12
N ALA A 87 2.80 11.52 10.34
CA ALA A 87 1.62 11.57 9.47
C ALA A 87 1.62 10.43 8.43
N PHE A 88 2.79 10.09 7.89
CA PHE A 88 2.94 8.94 6.99
C PHE A 88 2.52 7.63 7.67
N PHE A 89 3.00 7.35 8.88
CA PHE A 89 2.62 6.14 9.61
C PHE A 89 1.17 6.14 10.06
N ASP A 90 0.59 7.32 10.37
CA ASP A 90 -0.84 7.44 10.71
C ASP A 90 -1.74 6.96 9.57
N VAL A 91 -1.38 7.21 8.31
CA VAL A 91 -2.11 6.65 7.14
C VAL A 91 -2.12 5.13 7.18
N THR A 92 -0.98 4.52 7.51
CA THR A 92 -0.86 3.06 7.61
C THR A 92 -1.65 2.49 8.79
N LEU A 93 -1.50 3.08 9.97
CA LEU A 93 -2.19 2.63 11.18
C LEU A 93 -3.72 2.76 11.05
N LYS A 94 -4.21 3.87 10.47
CA LYS A 94 -5.63 4.06 10.17
C LYS A 94 -6.17 3.01 9.21
N ARG A 95 -5.38 2.66 8.16
CA ARG A 95 -5.76 1.60 7.22
C ARG A 95 -5.81 0.23 7.90
N ILE A 96 -4.85 -0.09 8.77
CA ILE A 96 -4.80 -1.35 9.51
C ILE A 96 -5.96 -1.44 10.51
N ALA A 97 -6.34 -0.33 11.13
CA ALA A 97 -7.42 -0.28 12.10
C ALA A 97 -8.83 -0.27 11.48
N ASP A 98 -8.95 -0.19 10.15
CA ASP A 98 -10.23 -0.17 9.45
C ASP A 98 -10.80 -1.59 9.33
N PRO A 99 -11.89 -1.93 10.05
CA PRO A 99 -12.46 -3.29 10.06
C PRO A 99 -13.07 -3.71 8.72
N GLU A 100 -13.35 -2.77 7.82
CA GLU A 100 -13.89 -3.06 6.48
C GLU A 100 -12.80 -3.50 5.49
N LEU A 101 -11.52 -3.30 5.85
CA LEU A 101 -10.38 -3.62 4.99
C LEU A 101 -9.70 -4.93 5.44
N PRO A 102 -9.10 -5.68 4.50
CA PRO A 102 -8.24 -6.79 4.88
C PRO A 102 -6.99 -6.30 5.61
N ASP A 103 -6.53 -7.11 6.56
CA ASP A 103 -5.25 -6.89 7.22
C ASP A 103 -4.08 -6.87 6.23
N GLY A 104 -3.01 -6.20 6.62
CA GLY A 104 -1.80 -6.15 5.82
C GLY A 104 -1.80 -5.06 4.76
N CYS A 105 -1.12 -5.31 3.67
CA CYS A 105 -0.95 -4.40 2.53
C CYS A 105 -0.88 -5.22 1.24
N LEU A 106 -1.71 -4.89 0.25
CA LEU A 106 -1.73 -5.60 -1.03
C LEU A 106 -0.34 -5.63 -1.69
N ILE A 107 0.40 -4.50 -1.66
CA ILE A 107 1.74 -4.41 -2.28
C ILE A 107 2.77 -5.26 -1.52
N ALA A 108 2.78 -5.20 -0.17
CA ALA A 108 3.72 -5.98 0.64
C ALA A 108 3.48 -7.49 0.47
N GLN A 109 2.21 -7.91 0.43
CA GLN A 109 1.82 -9.29 0.17
C GLN A 109 2.24 -9.73 -1.25
N SER A 110 2.02 -8.88 -2.25
CA SER A 110 2.42 -9.17 -3.63
C SER A 110 3.94 -9.30 -3.78
N ALA A 111 4.71 -8.56 -2.98
CA ALA A 111 6.17 -8.65 -2.99
C ALA A 111 6.69 -10.03 -2.56
N MET A 112 6.01 -10.66 -1.61
CA MET A 112 6.35 -12.02 -1.17
C MET A 112 6.03 -13.07 -2.25
N ALA A 113 5.08 -12.78 -3.13
CA ALA A 113 4.67 -13.65 -4.23
C ALA A 113 5.49 -13.45 -5.52
N ILE A 114 6.43 -12.52 -5.58
CA ILE A 114 7.22 -12.21 -6.80
C ILE A 114 7.76 -13.45 -7.53
N PRO A 115 8.27 -14.51 -6.86
CA PRO A 115 8.78 -15.68 -7.56
C PRO A 115 7.75 -16.44 -8.40
N VAL A 116 6.45 -16.27 -8.12
CA VAL A 116 5.35 -16.96 -8.81
C VAL A 116 4.48 -16.01 -9.65
N LEU A 117 4.80 -14.71 -9.66
CA LEU A 117 4.13 -13.72 -10.49
C LEU A 117 4.68 -13.71 -11.90
N SER A 118 3.85 -13.33 -12.88
CA SER A 118 4.37 -13.04 -14.21
C SER A 118 5.39 -11.89 -14.20
N PRO A 119 6.33 -11.84 -15.16
CA PRO A 119 7.36 -10.80 -15.18
C PRO A 119 6.79 -9.37 -15.13
N ASN A 120 5.68 -9.14 -15.80
CA ASN A 120 5.02 -7.84 -15.82
C ASN A 120 4.44 -7.47 -14.45
N VAL A 121 3.72 -8.37 -13.82
CA VAL A 121 3.16 -8.16 -12.47
C VAL A 121 4.27 -8.00 -11.44
N ALA A 122 5.33 -8.79 -11.52
CA ALA A 122 6.49 -8.69 -10.64
C ALA A 122 7.19 -7.32 -10.77
N ALA A 123 7.38 -6.81 -12.01
CA ALA A 123 7.96 -5.50 -12.26
C ALA A 123 7.11 -4.37 -11.66
N HIS A 124 5.79 -4.39 -11.86
CA HIS A 124 4.87 -3.41 -11.28
C HIS A 124 4.86 -3.44 -9.75
N THR A 125 4.90 -4.64 -9.16
CA THR A 125 4.99 -4.80 -7.69
C THR A 125 6.27 -4.17 -7.14
N LYS A 126 7.43 -4.42 -7.77
CA LYS A 126 8.71 -3.79 -7.39
C LYS A 126 8.65 -2.26 -7.50
N GLN A 127 8.06 -1.75 -8.58
CA GLN A 127 7.88 -0.32 -8.77
C GLN A 127 6.99 0.30 -7.69
N ALA A 128 5.87 -0.36 -7.35
CA ALA A 128 4.95 0.08 -6.31
C ALA A 128 5.62 0.17 -4.92
N LEU A 129 6.44 -0.81 -4.56
CA LEU A 129 7.26 -0.76 -3.33
C LEU A 129 8.19 0.45 -3.31
N GLY A 130 8.82 0.76 -4.44
CA GLY A 130 9.72 1.91 -4.57
C GLY A 130 9.04 3.27 -4.43
N PHE A 131 7.73 3.38 -4.70
CA PHE A 131 7.02 4.66 -4.59
C PHE A 131 7.00 5.21 -3.16
N GLN A 132 6.76 4.37 -2.15
CA GLN A 132 6.74 4.81 -0.75
C GLN A 132 8.10 5.38 -0.31
N ARG A 133 9.19 4.67 -0.63
CA ARG A 133 10.54 5.14 -0.34
C ARG A 133 10.84 6.49 -1.00
N ARG A 134 10.45 6.67 -2.28
CA ARG A 134 10.66 7.94 -2.99
C ARG A 134 9.88 9.09 -2.35
N ARG A 135 8.62 8.86 -1.95
CA ARG A 135 7.80 9.87 -1.25
C ARG A 135 8.42 10.28 0.08
N LEU A 136 8.82 9.32 0.90
CA LEU A 136 9.48 9.56 2.18
C LEU A 136 10.77 10.34 1.99
N ARG A 137 11.62 9.92 1.06
CA ARG A 137 12.87 10.63 0.77
C ARG A 137 12.62 12.09 0.37
N ALA A 138 11.66 12.34 -0.51
CA ALA A 138 11.34 13.69 -0.94
C ALA A 138 10.86 14.58 0.23
N ALA A 139 10.00 14.04 1.11
CA ALA A 139 9.53 14.76 2.28
C ALA A 139 10.64 15.03 3.31
N LEU A 140 11.50 14.03 3.57
CA LEU A 140 12.60 14.16 4.54
C LEU A 140 13.70 15.12 4.07
N LYS A 141 13.92 15.25 2.76
CA LYS A 141 14.84 16.25 2.18
C LYS A 141 14.40 17.70 2.40
N ALA A 142 13.14 17.96 2.62
CA ALA A 142 12.65 19.30 2.93
C ALA A 142 13.13 19.80 4.31
N GLY A 143 13.63 18.93 5.17
CA GLY A 143 14.23 19.24 6.47
C GLY A 143 15.73 19.54 6.40
N ARG A 144 16.38 19.56 7.58
CA ARG A 144 17.83 19.83 7.72
C ARG A 144 18.70 18.56 7.57
N LEU A 145 18.14 17.47 7.10
CA LEU A 145 18.88 16.22 6.89
C LEU A 145 19.81 16.31 5.68
N THR A 146 20.95 15.65 5.76
CA THR A 146 21.77 15.40 4.58
C THR A 146 21.04 14.48 3.60
N ASP A 147 21.44 14.48 2.33
CA ASP A 147 20.88 13.58 1.31
C ASP A 147 21.02 12.11 1.70
N GLN A 148 22.12 11.74 2.35
CA GLN A 148 22.38 10.39 2.81
C GLN A 148 21.49 10.00 3.99
N ASP A 149 21.31 10.90 4.97
CA ASP A 149 20.43 10.63 6.11
C ASP A 149 18.99 10.54 5.68
N ALA A 150 18.53 11.45 4.82
CA ALA A 150 17.17 11.40 4.25
C ALA A 150 16.90 10.07 3.50
N GLU A 151 17.90 9.57 2.75
CA GLU A 151 17.79 8.26 2.09
C GLU A 151 17.75 7.13 3.11
N SER A 152 18.65 7.14 4.12
CA SER A 152 18.71 6.10 5.15
C SER A 152 17.41 6.01 5.96
N PHE A 153 16.86 7.15 6.38
CA PHE A 153 15.57 7.21 7.07
C PHE A 153 14.40 6.80 6.15
N ALA A 154 14.43 7.16 4.88
CA ALA A 154 13.39 6.74 3.93
C ALA A 154 13.39 5.21 3.71
N VAL A 155 14.55 4.59 3.61
CA VAL A 155 14.69 3.13 3.51
C VAL A 155 14.18 2.47 4.79
N HIS A 156 14.62 2.96 5.97
CA HIS A 156 14.19 2.44 7.26
C HIS A 156 12.66 2.56 7.45
N ALA A 157 12.11 3.75 7.22
CA ALA A 157 10.67 3.99 7.38
C ALA A 157 9.82 3.16 6.41
N ALA A 158 10.28 2.97 5.16
CA ALA A 158 9.61 2.10 4.21
C ALA A 158 9.64 0.62 4.67
N ALA A 159 10.75 0.15 5.23
CA ALA A 159 10.87 -1.20 5.78
C ALA A 159 9.95 -1.39 7.00
N VAL A 160 9.93 -0.42 7.93
CA VAL A 160 9.01 -0.43 9.09
C VAL A 160 7.56 -0.46 8.59
N ASN A 161 7.20 0.36 7.61
CA ASN A 161 5.84 0.38 7.06
C ASN A 161 5.39 -0.98 6.47
N GLN A 162 6.29 -1.70 5.83
CA GLN A 162 6.03 -3.07 5.34
C GLN A 162 5.91 -4.05 6.52
N SER A 163 6.76 -3.91 7.53
CA SER A 163 6.72 -4.74 8.74
C SER A 163 5.39 -4.57 9.48
N LEU A 164 4.88 -3.33 9.67
CA LEU A 164 3.58 -3.07 10.28
C LEU A 164 2.45 -3.81 9.54
N ALA A 165 2.50 -3.82 8.20
CA ALA A 165 1.52 -4.51 7.38
C ALA A 165 1.57 -6.05 7.55
N ILE A 166 2.76 -6.62 7.72
CA ILE A 166 2.92 -8.06 7.98
C ILE A 166 2.44 -8.39 9.40
N MET A 167 2.84 -7.59 10.38
CA MET A 167 2.51 -7.81 11.79
C MET A 167 1.00 -7.67 12.04
N SER A 168 0.30 -6.78 11.36
CA SER A 168 -1.17 -6.69 11.47
C SER A 168 -1.86 -7.99 11.05
N ARG A 169 -1.35 -8.71 10.06
CA ARG A 169 -1.90 -10.02 9.63
C ARG A 169 -1.67 -11.14 10.65
N THR A 170 -0.72 -10.97 11.56
CA THR A 170 -0.42 -11.95 12.62
C THR A 170 -1.08 -11.60 13.94
N GLY A 171 -1.96 -10.60 13.97
CA GLY A 171 -2.73 -10.23 15.14
C GLY A 171 -1.96 -9.36 16.15
N THR A 172 -0.85 -8.71 15.74
CA THR A 172 -0.14 -7.75 16.58
C THR A 172 -1.08 -6.61 16.99
N SER A 173 -1.10 -6.30 18.27
CA SER A 173 -2.03 -5.31 18.81
C SER A 173 -1.75 -3.89 18.30
N PRO A 174 -2.77 -3.01 18.23
CA PRO A 174 -2.59 -1.61 17.85
C PRO A 174 -1.57 -0.87 18.72
N ALA A 175 -1.47 -1.21 20.01
CA ALA A 175 -0.51 -0.61 20.92
C ALA A 175 0.94 -0.97 20.57
N GLU A 176 1.20 -2.22 20.21
CA GLU A 176 2.53 -2.67 19.77
C GLU A 176 2.93 -2.05 18.43
N LEU A 177 1.98 -1.97 17.46
CA LEU A 177 2.24 -1.31 16.19
C LEU A 177 2.56 0.18 16.38
N LEU A 178 1.85 0.87 17.29
CA LEU A 178 2.12 2.25 17.63
C LEU A 178 3.48 2.42 18.32
N ALA A 179 3.88 1.49 19.18
CA ALA A 179 5.21 1.51 19.83
C ALA A 179 6.36 1.44 18.80
N ILE A 180 6.22 0.60 17.77
CA ILE A 180 7.20 0.52 16.67
C ILE A 180 7.31 1.86 15.93
N VAL A 181 6.18 2.48 15.62
CA VAL A 181 6.14 3.80 14.97
C VAL A 181 6.82 4.85 15.86
N SER A 182 6.52 4.87 17.16
CA SER A 182 7.10 5.83 18.10
C SER A 182 8.63 5.73 18.14
N VAL A 183 9.18 4.53 18.25
CA VAL A 183 10.64 4.30 18.21
C VAL A 183 11.27 4.84 16.92
N THR A 184 10.62 4.61 15.79
CA THR A 184 11.11 5.10 14.48
C THR A 184 11.09 6.63 14.39
N VAL A 185 10.01 7.26 14.84
CA VAL A 185 9.87 8.72 14.85
C VAL A 185 10.84 9.39 15.82
N ASP A 186 11.02 8.81 17.01
CA ASP A 186 11.97 9.30 18.01
C ASP A 186 13.43 9.20 17.55
N ALA A 187 13.77 8.17 16.76
CA ALA A 187 15.09 8.05 16.16
C ALA A 187 15.38 9.20 15.18
N LEU A 188 14.39 9.56 14.34
CA LEU A 188 14.52 10.73 13.44
C LEU A 188 14.62 12.04 14.23
N SER A 189 13.80 12.21 15.27
CA SER A 189 13.82 13.42 16.11
C SER A 189 15.19 13.63 16.75
N ARG A 190 15.80 12.56 17.29
CA ARG A 190 17.16 12.64 17.87
C ARG A 190 18.24 12.95 16.83
N ALA A 191 18.09 12.46 15.60
CA ALA A 191 19.05 12.75 14.54
C ALA A 191 18.98 14.21 14.06
N LEU A 192 17.83 14.86 14.21
CA LEU A 192 17.64 16.27 13.85
C LEU A 192 18.04 17.23 14.99
N HIS A 193 18.06 16.75 16.25
CA HIS A 193 18.36 17.53 17.47
C HIS A 193 19.38 16.75 18.31
N PRO A 194 20.63 16.61 17.82
CA PRO A 194 21.69 15.86 18.49
C PRO A 194 22.13 16.48 19.84
#